data_ac343e6acb5f02af0f86d98efdf42383
#
_entry.id   ac343e6acb5f02af0f86d98efdf42383
#
_cell.length_a   1.000
_cell.length_b   1.000
_cell.length_c   1.000
_cell.angle_alpha   90.00
_cell.angle_beta   90.00
_cell.angle_gamma   90.00
#
_symmetry.space_group_name_H-M   'P 1'
#
loop_
_entity.id
_entity.type
_entity.pdbx_description
1 polymer ?
#
loop_
_entity_poly.entity_id
_entity_poly.type
_entity_poly.pdbx_seq_one_letter_code
_entity_poly.pdbx_strand_id
1 'polypeptide(L)'
;WDAIEYAIKEKKKSVTLVHKGNIMKYTEGGFKTWGYEIAASKFADKTFSWAQYDQIAEEEGKETAEKAQADAVAAGKVIVKDVIADAFLQQILLRPKEYDVIATMNLNGDYISDALAAQVGGIGISPGGNLNYITGKAIFEATHGTAPKYAGQDKVNPGSVILSGEMMLRYMGW
;
A
#
# COMPACT_ATOMS: atom_id res chain seq x y z
N TRP A 1 -1.46 -5.20 9.17
CA TRP A 1 -1.47 -4.28 10.29
C TRP A 1 -0.84 -2.93 9.89
N ASP A 2 0.46 -2.91 9.71
CA ASP A 2 1.28 -1.71 9.58
C ASP A 2 0.86 -0.77 8.44
N ALA A 3 0.39 -1.29 7.31
CA ALA A 3 -0.15 -0.49 6.21
C ALA A 3 -1.41 0.30 6.60
N ILE A 4 -2.28 -0.30 7.42
CA ILE A 4 -3.50 0.35 7.91
C ILE A 4 -3.12 1.42 8.94
N GLU A 5 -2.23 1.09 9.87
CA GLU A 5 -1.73 2.03 10.88
C GLU A 5 -1.03 3.23 10.23
N TYR A 6 -0.19 2.99 9.23
CA TYR A 6 0.44 4.02 8.42
C TYR A 6 -0.60 4.93 7.74
N ALA A 7 -1.61 4.33 7.10
CA ALA A 7 -2.65 5.10 6.42
C ALA A 7 -3.42 6.00 7.39
N ILE A 8 -3.73 5.51 8.60
CA ILE A 8 -4.40 6.29 9.65
C ILE A 8 -3.50 7.45 10.12
N LYS A 9 -2.23 7.15 10.44
CA LYS A 9 -1.25 8.14 10.93
C LYS A 9 -1.01 9.25 9.90
N GLU A 10 -0.82 8.88 8.64
CA GLU A 10 -0.53 9.80 7.54
C GLU A 10 -1.80 10.37 6.87
N LYS A 11 -2.98 10.14 7.47
CA LYS A 11 -4.29 10.62 6.97
C LYS A 11 -4.54 10.28 5.51
N LYS A 12 -4.16 9.07 5.09
CA LYS A 12 -4.43 8.55 3.75
C LYS A 12 -5.89 8.10 3.65
N LYS A 13 -6.44 8.14 2.43
CA LYS A 13 -7.86 7.83 2.21
C LYS A 13 -8.13 6.34 2.11
N SER A 14 -7.16 5.57 1.62
CA SER A 14 -7.36 4.14 1.36
C SER A 14 -6.13 3.29 1.58
N VAL A 15 -6.38 2.02 1.93
CA VAL A 15 -5.43 0.91 1.84
C VAL A 15 -6.00 -0.11 0.87
N THR A 16 -5.23 -0.46 -0.16
CA THR A 16 -5.61 -1.46 -1.15
C THR A 16 -4.78 -2.73 -0.96
N LEU A 17 -5.46 -3.84 -0.68
CA LEU A 17 -4.87 -5.17 -0.60
C LEU A 17 -4.74 -5.72 -2.02
N VAL A 18 -3.53 -5.77 -2.57
CA VAL A 18 -3.30 -6.33 -3.91
C VAL A 18 -2.88 -7.78 -3.79
N HIS A 19 -3.60 -8.67 -4.44
CA HIS A 19 -3.42 -10.12 -4.30
C HIS A 19 -3.85 -10.91 -5.56
N LYS A 20 -3.42 -12.15 -5.66
CA LYS A 20 -3.87 -13.12 -6.69
C LYS A 20 -4.67 -14.28 -6.06
N GLY A 21 -5.53 -13.98 -5.10
CA GLY A 21 -6.27 -14.95 -4.31
C GLY A 21 -7.29 -15.81 -5.08
N ASN A 22 -7.67 -15.41 -6.29
CA ASN A 22 -8.52 -16.22 -7.17
C ASN A 22 -7.78 -17.46 -7.72
N ILE A 23 -6.45 -17.42 -7.82
CA ILE A 23 -5.58 -18.52 -8.24
C ILE A 23 -4.87 -19.14 -7.04
N MET A 24 -4.18 -18.32 -6.24
CA MET A 24 -3.43 -18.75 -5.05
C MET A 24 -4.27 -18.59 -3.79
N LYS A 25 -5.28 -19.45 -3.67
CA LYS A 25 -6.38 -19.31 -2.69
C LYS A 25 -5.93 -19.27 -1.23
N TYR A 26 -4.94 -20.08 -0.86
CA TYR A 26 -4.52 -20.25 0.54
C TYR A 26 -3.43 -19.27 0.99
N THR A 27 -2.64 -18.75 0.07
CA THR A 27 -1.58 -17.75 0.35
C THR A 27 -2.08 -16.35 0.06
N GLU A 28 -2.22 -15.98 -1.19
CA GLU A 28 -2.70 -14.66 -1.61
C GLU A 28 -4.15 -14.39 -1.17
N GLY A 29 -5.02 -15.41 -1.24
CA GLY A 29 -6.39 -15.33 -0.72
C GLY A 29 -6.43 -15.22 0.81
N GLY A 30 -5.55 -15.93 1.51
CA GLY A 30 -5.34 -15.77 2.94
C GLY A 30 -4.91 -14.36 3.30
N PHE A 31 -3.95 -13.79 2.59
CA PHE A 31 -3.50 -12.41 2.78
C PHE A 31 -4.67 -11.41 2.71
N LYS A 32 -5.54 -11.53 1.70
CA LYS A 32 -6.75 -10.70 1.59
C LYS A 32 -7.66 -10.86 2.82
N THR A 33 -7.98 -12.10 3.17
CA THR A 33 -8.88 -12.41 4.29
C THR A 33 -8.34 -11.84 5.60
N TRP A 34 -7.09 -12.09 5.92
CA TRP A 34 -6.44 -11.56 7.12
C TRP A 34 -6.36 -10.03 7.13
N GLY A 35 -6.19 -9.41 5.97
CA GLY A 35 -6.24 -7.96 5.84
C GLY A 35 -7.59 -7.38 6.30
N TYR A 36 -8.69 -7.97 5.86
CA TYR A 36 -10.03 -7.56 6.29
C TYR A 36 -10.32 -7.91 7.75
N GLU A 37 -9.90 -9.07 8.23
CA GLU A 37 -10.04 -9.46 9.64
C GLU A 37 -9.32 -8.47 10.59
N ILE A 38 -8.12 -8.04 10.22
CA ILE A 38 -7.37 -7.05 10.98
C ILE A 38 -8.07 -5.70 10.96
N ALA A 39 -8.55 -5.24 9.82
CA ALA A 39 -9.31 -4.00 9.71
C ALA A 39 -10.53 -4.02 10.64
N ALA A 40 -11.31 -5.11 10.60
CA ALA A 40 -12.52 -5.26 11.41
C ALA A 40 -12.23 -5.43 12.91
N SER A 41 -11.17 -6.17 13.30
CA SER A 41 -10.91 -6.51 14.70
C SER A 41 -10.07 -5.47 15.45
N LYS A 42 -9.22 -4.72 14.77
CA LYS A 42 -8.24 -3.82 15.39
C LYS A 42 -8.44 -2.35 15.05
N PHE A 43 -9.12 -2.06 13.95
CA PHE A 43 -9.28 -0.70 13.43
C PHE A 43 -10.72 -0.35 13.06
N ALA A 44 -11.72 -1.05 13.61
CA ALA A 44 -13.14 -0.89 13.28
C ALA A 44 -13.65 0.56 13.44
N ASP A 45 -13.11 1.29 14.43
CA ASP A 45 -13.44 2.69 14.69
C ASP A 45 -12.86 3.65 13.66
N LYS A 46 -11.77 3.27 13.00
CA LYS A 46 -10.96 4.11 12.09
C LYS A 46 -10.99 3.68 10.63
N THR A 47 -11.58 2.54 10.33
CA THR A 47 -11.65 1.99 8.96
C THR A 47 -13.08 1.66 8.56
N PHE A 48 -13.31 1.57 7.26
CA PHE A 48 -14.46 0.93 6.65
C PHE A 48 -13.97 0.06 5.49
N SER A 49 -14.39 -1.19 5.45
CA SER A 49 -13.89 -2.15 4.45
C SER A 49 -14.93 -2.50 3.39
N TRP A 50 -14.46 -2.92 2.22
CA TRP A 50 -15.36 -3.45 1.20
C TRP A 50 -16.05 -4.74 1.64
N ALA A 51 -15.44 -5.54 2.52
CA ALA A 51 -16.14 -6.69 3.12
C ALA A 51 -17.34 -6.26 3.96
N GLN A 52 -17.25 -5.14 4.70
CA GLN A 52 -18.41 -4.56 5.41
C GLN A 52 -19.43 -4.00 4.43
N TYR A 53 -18.99 -3.35 3.37
CA TYR A 53 -19.88 -2.88 2.31
C TYR A 53 -20.70 -4.03 1.70
N ASP A 54 -20.02 -5.12 1.31
CA ASP A 54 -20.67 -6.28 0.72
C ASP A 54 -21.67 -6.92 1.68
N GLN A 55 -21.32 -7.05 2.96
CA GLN A 55 -22.21 -7.56 3.99
C GLN A 55 -23.47 -6.68 4.13
N ILE A 56 -23.33 -5.37 4.26
CA ILE A 56 -24.45 -4.44 4.35
C ILE A 56 -25.32 -4.51 3.07
N ALA A 57 -24.67 -4.62 1.91
CA ALA A 57 -25.40 -4.71 0.64
C ALA A 57 -26.22 -5.99 0.51
N GLU A 58 -25.74 -7.10 1.06
CA GLU A 58 -26.48 -8.38 1.10
C GLU A 58 -27.63 -8.36 2.12
N GLU A 59 -27.43 -7.78 3.30
CA GLU A 59 -28.39 -7.79 4.41
C GLU A 59 -29.46 -6.69 4.27
N GLU A 60 -29.06 -5.48 3.88
CA GLU A 60 -29.88 -4.26 3.95
C GLU A 60 -30.07 -3.57 2.58
N GLY A 61 -29.38 -4.06 1.55
CA GLY A 61 -29.44 -3.51 0.19
C GLY A 61 -28.34 -2.50 -0.13
N LYS A 62 -28.14 -2.32 -1.44
CA LYS A 62 -27.04 -1.55 -2.00
C LYS A 62 -27.05 -0.07 -1.60
N GLU A 63 -28.23 0.55 -1.56
CA GLU A 63 -28.36 1.96 -1.18
C GLU A 63 -27.91 2.22 0.26
N THR A 64 -28.21 1.30 1.19
CA THR A 64 -27.75 1.36 2.57
C THR A 64 -26.23 1.24 2.65
N ALA A 65 -25.64 0.31 1.89
CA ALA A 65 -24.19 0.13 1.84
C ALA A 65 -23.46 1.36 1.27
N GLU A 66 -23.97 1.95 0.19
CA GLU A 66 -23.44 3.18 -0.40
C GLU A 66 -23.48 4.34 0.59
N LYS A 67 -24.57 4.49 1.31
CA LYS A 67 -24.72 5.50 2.36
C LYS A 67 -23.73 5.26 3.50
N ALA A 68 -23.63 4.03 4.00
CA ALA A 68 -22.70 3.67 5.08
C ALA A 68 -21.24 3.97 4.69
N GLN A 69 -20.85 3.66 3.45
CA GLN A 69 -19.51 4.01 2.94
C GLN A 69 -19.31 5.52 2.83
N ALA A 70 -20.29 6.26 2.34
CA ALA A 70 -20.22 7.72 2.24
C ALA A 70 -20.10 8.37 3.63
N ASP A 71 -20.86 7.90 4.61
CA ASP A 71 -20.78 8.36 6.00
C ASP A 71 -19.43 8.05 6.63
N ALA A 72 -18.87 6.87 6.36
CA ALA A 72 -17.53 6.49 6.80
C ALA A 72 -16.44 7.40 6.21
N VAL A 73 -16.52 7.70 4.92
CA VAL A 73 -15.61 8.65 4.25
C VAL A 73 -15.76 10.06 4.85
N ALA A 74 -16.98 10.53 5.08
CA ALA A 74 -17.24 11.83 5.70
C ALA A 74 -16.69 11.91 7.14
N ALA A 75 -16.72 10.79 7.86
CA ALA A 75 -16.13 10.67 9.20
C ALA A 75 -14.60 10.55 9.19
N GLY A 76 -13.96 10.57 8.02
CA GLY A 76 -12.50 10.47 7.88
C GLY A 76 -11.94 9.06 8.09
N LYS A 77 -12.77 8.01 7.99
CA LYS A 77 -12.29 6.62 8.06
C LYS A 77 -11.49 6.25 6.82
N VAL A 78 -10.47 5.42 7.02
CA VAL A 78 -9.68 4.84 5.93
C VAL A 78 -10.47 3.71 5.27
N ILE A 79 -10.60 3.75 3.96
CA ILE A 79 -11.26 2.69 3.20
C ILE A 79 -10.26 1.54 2.96
N VAL A 80 -10.58 0.35 3.47
CA VAL A 80 -9.80 -0.87 3.19
C VAL A 80 -10.50 -1.65 2.09
N LYS A 81 -9.82 -1.80 0.97
CA LYS A 81 -10.33 -2.46 -0.24
C LYS A 81 -9.35 -3.48 -0.79
N ASP A 82 -9.79 -4.36 -1.67
CA ASP A 82 -8.91 -5.29 -2.36
C ASP A 82 -9.02 -5.20 -3.87
N VAL A 83 -7.96 -5.61 -4.54
CA VAL A 83 -7.91 -5.72 -6.01
C VAL A 83 -7.06 -6.91 -6.41
N ILE A 84 -7.56 -7.71 -7.36
CA ILE A 84 -6.78 -8.79 -7.98
C ILE A 84 -5.61 -8.18 -8.78
N ALA A 85 -4.41 -8.76 -8.66
CA ALA A 85 -3.16 -8.20 -9.16
C ALA A 85 -3.18 -7.78 -10.63
N ASP A 86 -3.74 -8.59 -11.53
CA ASP A 86 -3.85 -8.24 -12.94
C ASP A 86 -4.80 -7.05 -13.21
N ALA A 87 -5.90 -6.95 -12.47
CA ALA A 87 -6.78 -5.78 -12.53
C ALA A 87 -6.07 -4.54 -11.96
N PHE A 88 -5.31 -4.70 -10.87
CA PHE A 88 -4.52 -3.62 -10.30
C PHE A 88 -3.51 -3.05 -11.30
N LEU A 89 -2.76 -3.90 -12.00
CA LEU A 89 -1.78 -3.46 -13.01
C LEU A 89 -2.40 -2.61 -14.12
N GLN A 90 -3.66 -2.85 -14.49
CA GLN A 90 -4.38 -1.99 -15.41
C GLN A 90 -4.83 -0.69 -14.75
N GLN A 91 -5.44 -0.80 -13.58
CA GLN A 91 -6.08 0.33 -12.89
C GLN A 91 -5.07 1.37 -12.42
N ILE A 92 -3.89 0.95 -11.98
CA ILE A 92 -2.85 1.88 -11.53
C ILE A 92 -2.30 2.75 -12.67
N LEU A 93 -2.39 2.29 -13.91
CA LEU A 93 -2.05 3.09 -15.09
C LEU A 93 -3.19 4.05 -15.49
N LEU A 94 -4.43 3.57 -15.40
CA LEU A 94 -5.60 4.31 -15.88
C LEU A 94 -6.16 5.28 -14.81
N ARG A 95 -6.07 4.90 -13.53
CA ARG A 95 -6.71 5.59 -12.41
C ARG A 95 -5.82 5.65 -11.16
N PRO A 96 -4.57 6.12 -11.27
CA PRO A 96 -3.61 6.08 -10.14
C PRO A 96 -4.09 6.85 -8.91
N LYS A 97 -4.93 7.87 -9.08
CA LYS A 97 -5.46 8.69 -7.98
C LYS A 97 -6.44 7.96 -7.04
N GLU A 98 -6.88 6.75 -7.40
CA GLU A 98 -7.74 5.93 -6.57
C GLU A 98 -6.96 5.12 -5.51
N TYR A 99 -5.63 5.18 -5.54
CA TYR A 99 -4.73 4.37 -4.72
C TYR A 99 -3.80 5.25 -3.89
N ASP A 100 -3.88 5.14 -2.56
CA ASP A 100 -2.96 5.84 -1.66
C ASP A 100 -1.90 4.88 -1.10
N VAL A 101 -2.32 3.92 -0.27
CA VAL A 101 -1.44 2.91 0.32
C VAL A 101 -1.75 1.56 -0.31
N ILE A 102 -0.71 0.89 -0.80
CA ILE A 102 -0.80 -0.44 -1.39
C ILE A 102 -0.15 -1.42 -0.43
N ALA A 103 -0.92 -2.41 0.02
CA ALA A 103 -0.43 -3.52 0.81
C ALA A 103 -0.48 -4.79 -0.02
N THR A 104 0.64 -5.50 -0.11
CA THR A 104 0.75 -6.71 -0.92
C THR A 104 1.83 -7.64 -0.39
N MET A 105 1.86 -8.88 -0.86
CA MET A 105 2.91 -9.81 -0.53
C MET A 105 4.21 -9.46 -1.27
N ASN A 106 5.35 -9.92 -0.74
CA ASN A 106 6.70 -9.53 -1.15
C ASN A 106 6.91 -9.56 -2.67
N LEU A 107 6.63 -10.67 -3.33
CA LEU A 107 6.86 -10.81 -4.78
C LEU A 107 6.05 -9.81 -5.61
N ASN A 108 4.77 -9.65 -5.30
CA ASN A 108 3.92 -8.69 -5.99
C ASN A 108 4.40 -7.26 -5.72
N GLY A 109 4.83 -6.98 -4.48
CA GLY A 109 5.35 -5.68 -4.07
C GLY A 109 6.61 -5.29 -4.82
N ASP A 110 7.53 -6.24 -5.01
CA ASP A 110 8.77 -6.06 -5.76
C ASP A 110 8.47 -5.67 -7.23
N TYR A 111 7.61 -6.41 -7.91
CA TYR A 111 7.21 -6.08 -9.28
C TYR A 111 6.45 -4.75 -9.39
N ILE A 112 5.53 -4.50 -8.47
CA ILE A 112 4.67 -3.31 -8.51
C ILE A 112 5.47 -2.06 -8.20
N SER A 113 6.35 -2.08 -7.20
CA SER A 113 7.14 -0.92 -6.81
C SER A 113 8.05 -0.42 -7.94
N ASP A 114 8.71 -1.31 -8.65
CA ASP A 114 9.54 -0.95 -9.79
C ASP A 114 8.71 -0.42 -10.97
N ALA A 115 7.55 -1.02 -11.25
CA ALA A 115 6.65 -0.54 -12.29
C ALA A 115 6.09 0.85 -11.97
N LEU A 116 5.77 1.14 -10.72
CA LEU A 116 5.33 2.45 -10.27
C LEU A 116 6.46 3.47 -10.29
N ALA A 117 7.65 3.10 -9.85
CA ALA A 117 8.83 3.94 -9.91
C ALA A 117 9.13 4.37 -11.36
N ALA A 118 9.00 3.44 -12.32
CA ALA A 118 9.20 3.73 -13.74
C ALA A 118 8.25 4.82 -14.28
N GLN A 119 7.01 4.88 -13.78
CA GLN A 119 6.03 5.89 -14.18
C GLN A 119 6.37 7.30 -13.69
N VAL A 120 7.12 7.44 -12.63
CA VAL A 120 7.45 8.75 -12.02
C VAL A 120 8.90 9.18 -12.24
N GLY A 121 9.69 8.41 -12.97
CA GLY A 121 11.07 8.77 -13.32
C GLY A 121 12.10 7.67 -13.13
N GLY A 122 11.70 6.50 -12.69
CA GLY A 122 12.52 5.31 -12.53
C GLY A 122 12.98 5.07 -11.09
N ILE A 123 13.60 3.92 -10.87
CA ILE A 123 14.05 3.47 -9.53
C ILE A 123 15.14 4.38 -8.91
N GLY A 124 15.84 5.18 -9.74
CA GLY A 124 16.83 6.14 -9.28
C GLY A 124 16.29 7.28 -8.39
N ILE A 125 14.98 7.43 -8.29
CA ILE A 125 14.32 8.41 -7.41
C ILE A 125 13.39 7.77 -6.38
N SER A 126 13.31 6.44 -6.31
CA SER A 126 12.43 5.72 -5.39
C SER A 126 13.15 5.43 -4.07
N PRO A 127 12.67 5.93 -2.92
CA PRO A 127 13.25 5.60 -1.63
C PRO A 127 12.84 4.20 -1.17
N GLY A 128 13.67 3.58 -0.35
CA GLY A 128 13.40 2.27 0.24
C GLY A 128 13.64 2.25 1.76
N GLY A 129 12.82 1.48 2.46
CA GLY A 129 12.95 1.27 3.90
C GLY A 129 12.44 -0.11 4.30
N ASN A 130 13.26 -0.80 5.10
CA ASN A 130 12.91 -2.07 5.74
C ASN A 130 12.72 -1.79 7.24
N LEU A 131 11.47 -1.88 7.70
CA LEU A 131 11.11 -1.50 9.06
C LEU A 131 10.63 -2.71 9.85
N ASN A 132 11.14 -2.86 11.07
CA ASN A 132 10.60 -3.80 12.04
C ASN A 132 9.69 -3.03 13.00
N TYR A 133 8.40 -3.10 12.78
CA TYR A 133 7.39 -2.35 13.54
C TYR A 133 7.24 -2.80 15.01
N ILE A 134 7.76 -3.98 15.36
CA ILE A 134 7.75 -4.46 16.75
C ILE A 134 8.89 -3.84 17.54
N THR A 135 10.10 -3.80 16.96
CA THR A 135 11.32 -3.34 17.66
C THR A 135 11.69 -1.89 17.35
N GLY A 136 11.07 -1.28 16.35
CA GLY A 136 11.41 0.05 15.85
C GLY A 136 12.74 0.11 15.10
N LYS A 137 13.41 -1.01 14.84
CA LYS A 137 14.64 -1.02 14.04
C LYS A 137 14.31 -0.89 12.56
N ALA A 138 15.11 -0.10 11.86
CA ALA A 138 14.91 0.15 10.43
C ALA A 138 16.24 0.23 9.67
N ILE A 139 16.20 -0.13 8.39
CA ILE A 139 17.27 0.05 7.43
C ILE A 139 16.70 0.84 6.26
N PHE A 140 17.36 1.91 5.87
CA PHE A 140 16.96 2.73 4.74
C PHE A 140 18.04 2.63 3.66
N GLU A 141 17.61 2.35 2.44
CA GLU A 141 18.53 2.11 1.32
C GLU A 141 17.89 2.56 0.00
N ALA A 142 18.73 2.77 -1.01
CA ALA A 142 18.24 2.94 -2.37
C ALA A 142 17.60 1.63 -2.86
N THR A 143 16.50 1.72 -3.60
CA THR A 143 15.80 0.54 -4.12
C THR A 143 16.53 -0.15 -5.28
N HIS A 144 17.48 0.53 -5.94
CA HIS A 144 18.26 0.00 -7.04
C HIS A 144 19.56 -0.67 -6.57
N GLY A 145 20.12 -1.55 -7.41
CA GLY A 145 21.43 -2.16 -7.20
C GLY A 145 22.60 -1.19 -7.41
N THR A 146 23.83 -1.71 -7.29
CA THR A 146 25.08 -0.93 -7.34
C THR A 146 25.44 -0.39 -8.73
N ALA A 147 24.82 -0.90 -9.81
CA ALA A 147 25.02 -0.47 -11.20
C ALA A 147 26.51 -0.33 -11.60
N PRO A 148 27.37 -1.36 -11.45
CA PRO A 148 28.81 -1.27 -11.57
C PRO A 148 29.29 -0.75 -12.92
N LYS A 149 28.52 -0.94 -13.98
CA LYS A 149 28.84 -0.42 -15.32
C LYS A 149 28.87 1.11 -15.42
N TYR A 150 28.30 1.81 -14.45
CA TYR A 150 28.27 3.28 -14.39
C TYR A 150 29.23 3.86 -13.35
N ALA A 151 30.00 3.00 -12.66
CA ALA A 151 30.94 3.46 -11.64
C ALA A 151 31.95 4.46 -12.23
N GLY A 152 32.21 5.58 -11.54
CA GLY A 152 33.12 6.63 -11.94
C GLY A 152 32.67 7.49 -13.13
N GLN A 153 31.42 7.37 -13.59
CA GLN A 153 30.93 8.11 -14.75
C GLN A 153 30.02 9.31 -14.39
N ASP A 154 29.68 9.49 -13.13
CA ASP A 154 28.79 10.54 -12.61
C ASP A 154 27.44 10.61 -13.35
N LYS A 155 26.88 9.45 -13.75
CA LYS A 155 25.64 9.36 -14.54
C LYS A 155 24.41 8.89 -13.73
N VAL A 156 24.63 8.33 -12.53
CA VAL A 156 23.54 7.78 -11.72
C VAL A 156 22.84 8.90 -10.96
N ASN A 157 21.52 8.92 -11.00
CA ASN A 157 20.73 9.85 -10.20
C ASN A 157 20.82 9.46 -8.71
N PRO A 158 21.27 10.34 -7.81
CA PRO A 158 21.37 10.03 -6.38
C PRO A 158 20.04 10.18 -5.62
N GLY A 159 18.95 10.51 -6.29
CA GLY A 159 17.65 10.81 -5.69
C GLY A 159 17.14 9.71 -4.77
N SER A 160 17.28 8.45 -5.16
CA SER A 160 16.81 7.31 -4.36
C SER A 160 17.49 7.27 -2.98
N VAL A 161 18.81 7.38 -2.90
CA VAL A 161 19.54 7.36 -1.62
C VAL A 161 19.29 8.63 -0.80
N ILE A 162 19.14 9.78 -1.44
CA ILE A 162 18.84 11.06 -0.76
C ILE A 162 17.44 10.99 -0.13
N LEU A 163 16.44 10.51 -0.87
CA LEU A 163 15.07 10.37 -0.36
C LEU A 163 14.95 9.25 0.70
N SER A 164 15.77 8.20 0.61
CA SER A 164 15.87 7.18 1.67
C SER A 164 16.45 7.79 2.95
N GLY A 165 17.43 8.68 2.84
CA GLY A 165 17.94 9.45 3.97
C GLY A 165 16.92 10.41 4.57
N GLU A 166 16.11 11.08 3.76
CA GLU A 166 14.97 11.90 4.22
C GLU A 166 13.96 11.03 4.96
N MET A 167 13.60 9.89 4.41
CA MET A 167 12.68 8.94 5.05
C MET A 167 13.22 8.46 6.42
N MET A 168 14.52 8.22 6.53
CA MET A 168 15.19 7.87 7.78
C MET A 168 15.04 8.99 8.82
N LEU A 169 15.35 10.24 8.46
CA LEU A 169 15.24 11.39 9.36
C LEU A 169 13.81 11.58 9.83
N ARG A 170 12.85 11.51 8.94
CA ARG A 170 11.41 11.57 9.26
C ARG A 170 10.99 10.42 10.19
N TYR A 171 11.49 9.20 9.97
CA TYR A 171 11.23 8.06 10.84
C TYR A 171 11.78 8.27 12.26
N MET A 172 12.91 8.94 12.39
CA MET A 172 13.52 9.32 13.67
C MET A 172 12.83 10.50 14.35
N GLY A 173 11.91 11.18 13.67
CA GLY A 173 11.19 12.34 14.21
C GLY A 173 11.92 13.68 14.05
N TRP A 174 12.78 13.79 13.07
CA TRP A 174 13.58 15.00 12.78
C TRP A 174 12.91 15.86 11.70
#